data_85f570393262ea230894334c222ebd12
#
_entry.id   85f570393262ea230894334c222ebd12
#
_cell.length_a   1.000
_cell.length_b   1.000
_cell.length_c   1.000
_cell.angle_alpha   90.00
_cell.angle_beta   90.00
_cell.angle_gamma   90.00
#
_symmetry.space_group_name_H-M   'P 1'
#
loop_
_entity.id
_entity.type
_entity.pdbx_description
1 polymer ?
#
loop_
_entity_poly.entity_id
_entity_poly.type
_entity_poly.pdbx_seq_one_letter_code
_entity_poly.pdbx_strand_id
1 'polypeptide(L)'
;MSDPYSSPLPRPTPLQRWLVLLFVSLAMFGNYYVYDALGPVIDLLREQLDFSYRQIGMLSTAYNVAALLVLLAGGYIIDRFGTKKAITVFALICLFAAALTAATPHFEVILAGRFLLGLGAEPLIVAATTVLAKWFKGKELSFAFGINLSVSRLGSASADWSTSFASPLYTNWQDPLWLATGVATISVTAAVLYWVLERRAEGRINLGPPPEHEKLEFKGLYSFSPSYWYIVALCVVFYATVFPFRTFAIDYFQQAHGLNRETAGMLSSMLPMAAIIATPLFGLWVDRVGKRSLFMAAGSLVMLPLFLMVTYLPPGPLVSLVPFMGGPQAPLTLVVVILLLGGVFSLIPAVMWPSVAYIVDARRLGSAYALMTFCQQLGWAVVPLVVGALNDLNSAGPENPEGYAPSMWFYTALASLGLFFSWKLWRTETAPDGHGLETITSRNSAD
;
A
#
# COMPACT_ATOMS: atom_id res chain seq x y z
N MET A 1 4.67 10.00 -47.82
CA MET A 1 5.89 10.80 -48.03
C MET A 1 6.20 11.46 -46.70
N SER A 2 7.15 10.94 -45.93
CA SER A 2 7.65 11.54 -44.70
C SER A 2 8.52 12.74 -45.08
N ASP A 3 8.24 13.89 -44.51
CA ASP A 3 8.99 15.12 -44.67
C ASP A 3 10.46 14.89 -44.21
N PRO A 4 11.48 15.00 -45.11
CA PRO A 4 12.86 14.74 -44.72
C PRO A 4 13.49 15.81 -43.83
N TYR A 5 12.77 16.88 -43.45
CA TYR A 5 13.26 17.99 -42.63
C TYR A 5 12.72 18.02 -41.19
N SER A 6 11.92 17.05 -40.78
CA SER A 6 11.51 16.97 -39.39
C SER A 6 12.62 16.38 -38.53
N SER A 7 13.46 17.23 -37.94
CA SER A 7 14.39 16.79 -36.89
C SER A 7 13.60 16.09 -35.76
N PRO A 8 14.06 14.93 -35.27
CA PRO A 8 13.33 14.25 -34.22
C PRO A 8 13.24 15.15 -33.00
N LEU A 9 12.02 15.32 -32.44
CA LEU A 9 11.77 16.14 -31.26
C LEU A 9 12.77 15.78 -30.15
N PRO A 10 13.32 16.77 -29.42
CA PRO A 10 14.30 16.53 -28.38
C PRO A 10 13.71 15.69 -27.23
N ARG A 11 14.54 14.92 -26.54
CA ARG A 11 14.15 14.16 -25.35
C ARG A 11 13.91 15.11 -24.17
N PRO A 12 13.12 14.70 -23.14
CA PRO A 12 12.91 15.49 -21.92
C PRO A 12 14.24 15.83 -21.25
N THR A 13 14.39 17.07 -20.79
CA THR A 13 15.55 17.48 -19.98
C THR A 13 15.53 16.81 -18.60
N PRO A 14 16.69 16.63 -17.94
CA PRO A 14 16.71 16.12 -16.58
C PRO A 14 15.80 16.91 -15.63
N LEU A 15 15.83 18.24 -15.66
CA LEU A 15 14.99 19.09 -14.83
C LEU A 15 13.50 18.79 -15.00
N GLN A 16 13.04 18.66 -16.26
CA GLN A 16 11.63 18.33 -16.52
C GLN A 16 11.23 16.97 -15.95
N ARG A 17 12.07 15.94 -16.09
CA ARG A 17 11.81 14.61 -15.53
C ARG A 17 11.74 14.63 -14.01
N TRP A 18 12.66 15.32 -13.36
CA TRP A 18 12.67 15.43 -11.89
C TRP A 18 11.49 16.24 -11.35
N LEU A 19 11.07 17.31 -12.05
CA LEU A 19 9.84 18.03 -11.69
C LEU A 19 8.59 17.17 -11.85
N VAL A 20 8.50 16.37 -12.91
CA VAL A 20 7.40 15.40 -13.07
C VAL A 20 7.38 14.40 -11.92
N LEU A 21 8.54 13.82 -11.58
CA LEU A 21 8.65 12.91 -10.44
C LEU A 21 8.20 13.58 -9.15
N LEU A 22 8.62 14.81 -8.89
CA LEU A 22 8.22 15.56 -7.70
C LEU A 22 6.69 15.73 -7.65
N PHE A 23 6.07 16.23 -8.73
CA PHE A 23 4.63 16.47 -8.74
C PHE A 23 3.82 15.17 -8.64
N VAL A 24 4.21 14.13 -9.35
CA VAL A 24 3.54 12.83 -9.29
C VAL A 24 3.71 12.21 -7.89
N SER A 25 4.88 12.30 -7.29
CA SER A 25 5.12 11.78 -5.95
C SER A 25 4.37 12.56 -4.86
N LEU A 26 4.23 13.90 -5.00
CA LEU A 26 3.40 14.70 -4.09
C LEU A 26 1.90 14.35 -4.24
N ALA A 27 1.43 14.07 -5.46
CA ALA A 27 0.06 13.59 -5.65
C ALA A 27 -0.16 12.25 -4.94
N MET A 28 0.82 11.35 -5.01
CA MET A 28 0.78 10.06 -4.32
C MET A 28 0.90 10.22 -2.80
N PHE A 29 1.74 11.13 -2.31
CA PHE A 29 1.85 11.42 -0.88
C PHE A 29 0.49 11.75 -0.26
N GLY A 30 -0.23 12.71 -0.83
CA GLY A 30 -1.52 13.12 -0.30
C GLY A 30 -2.58 12.01 -0.43
N ASN A 31 -2.55 11.23 -1.51
CA ASN A 31 -3.44 10.08 -1.69
C ASN A 31 -3.26 9.03 -0.57
N TYR A 32 -2.02 8.65 -0.27
CA TYR A 32 -1.71 7.69 0.79
C TYR A 32 -2.00 8.26 2.18
N TYR A 33 -1.79 9.56 2.39
CA TYR A 33 -2.17 10.22 3.63
C TYR A 33 -3.68 10.12 3.88
N VAL A 34 -4.51 10.46 2.88
CA VAL A 34 -5.99 10.39 2.99
C VAL A 34 -6.47 8.96 3.24
N TYR A 35 -5.85 7.99 2.57
CA TYR A 35 -6.20 6.58 2.77
C TYR A 35 -5.98 6.16 4.23
N ASP A 36 -4.80 6.44 4.77
CA ASP A 36 -4.37 6.00 6.10
C ASP A 36 -4.91 6.91 7.24
N ALA A 37 -5.47 8.08 6.94
CA ALA A 37 -6.03 9.00 7.94
C ALA A 37 -7.22 8.44 8.74
N LEU A 38 -7.79 7.30 8.33
CA LEU A 38 -8.84 6.61 9.08
C LEU A 38 -8.31 5.99 10.39
N GLY A 39 -7.13 5.35 10.34
CA GLY A 39 -6.55 4.65 11.49
C GLY A 39 -6.42 5.52 12.76
N PRO A 40 -5.82 6.72 12.66
CA PRO A 40 -5.66 7.65 13.78
C PRO A 40 -6.95 8.16 14.44
N VAL A 41 -8.11 8.01 13.80
CA VAL A 41 -9.40 8.55 14.30
C VAL A 41 -10.40 7.48 14.74
N ILE A 42 -10.05 6.21 14.70
CA ILE A 42 -10.98 5.10 14.99
C ILE A 42 -11.57 5.22 16.39
N ASP A 43 -10.75 5.48 17.37
CA ASP A 43 -11.20 5.68 18.76
C ASP A 43 -12.18 6.85 18.89
N LEU A 44 -11.91 7.98 18.21
CA LEU A 44 -12.83 9.12 18.19
C LEU A 44 -14.17 8.81 17.49
N LEU A 45 -14.14 8.07 16.38
CA LEU A 45 -15.35 7.63 15.69
C LEU A 45 -16.19 6.71 16.60
N ARG A 46 -15.53 5.87 17.40
CA ARG A 46 -16.19 4.97 18.33
C ARG A 46 -16.74 5.72 19.55
N GLU A 47 -15.96 6.62 20.14
CA GLU A 47 -16.32 7.35 21.36
C GLU A 47 -17.36 8.46 21.10
N GLN A 48 -17.26 9.16 19.97
CA GLN A 48 -18.09 10.33 19.68
C GLN A 48 -19.28 10.03 18.76
N LEU A 49 -19.21 9.00 17.94
CA LEU A 49 -20.25 8.63 16.99
C LEU A 49 -20.84 7.23 17.23
N ASP A 50 -20.42 6.53 18.30
CA ASP A 50 -20.87 5.18 18.67
C ASP A 50 -20.65 4.14 17.55
N PHE A 51 -19.63 4.30 16.70
CA PHE A 51 -19.34 3.34 15.65
C PHE A 51 -18.80 2.05 16.22
N SER A 52 -19.36 0.92 15.78
CA SER A 52 -18.83 -0.40 16.08
C SER A 52 -17.54 -0.69 15.28
N TYR A 53 -16.72 -1.62 15.72
CA TYR A 53 -15.57 -2.11 14.96
C TYR A 53 -15.97 -2.68 13.60
N ARG A 54 -17.14 -3.32 13.52
CA ARG A 54 -17.68 -3.80 12.26
C ARG A 54 -17.96 -2.65 11.29
N GLN A 55 -18.51 -1.54 11.75
CA GLN A 55 -18.72 -0.34 10.93
C GLN A 55 -17.38 0.25 10.46
N ILE A 56 -16.35 0.31 11.31
CA ILE A 56 -15.00 0.71 10.90
C ILE A 56 -14.46 -0.24 9.83
N GLY A 57 -14.63 -1.55 9.99
CA GLY A 57 -14.28 -2.54 8.97
C GLY A 57 -15.01 -2.29 7.64
N MET A 58 -16.31 -1.93 7.68
CA MET A 58 -17.10 -1.58 6.49
C MET A 58 -16.55 -0.35 5.75
N LEU A 59 -16.01 0.65 6.47
CA LEU A 59 -15.37 1.82 5.84
C LEU A 59 -14.14 1.41 5.01
N SER A 60 -13.33 0.50 5.51
CA SER A 60 -12.18 -0.05 4.76
C SER A 60 -12.63 -0.95 3.61
N THR A 61 -13.65 -1.76 3.82
CA THR A 61 -14.23 -2.62 2.79
C THR A 61 -14.82 -1.81 1.64
N ALA A 62 -15.53 -0.72 1.93
CA ALA A 62 -16.11 0.15 0.90
C ALA A 62 -15.06 0.69 -0.07
N TYR A 63 -13.89 1.11 0.47
CA TYR A 63 -12.75 1.51 -0.34
C TYR A 63 -12.30 0.37 -1.27
N ASN A 64 -12.06 -0.82 -0.72
CA ASN A 64 -11.52 -1.94 -1.49
C ASN A 64 -12.51 -2.50 -2.52
N VAL A 65 -13.81 -2.48 -2.24
CA VAL A 65 -14.85 -2.83 -3.21
C VAL A 65 -14.87 -1.83 -4.37
N ALA A 66 -14.77 -0.54 -4.08
CA ALA A 66 -14.66 0.48 -5.12
C ALA A 66 -13.37 0.31 -5.96
N ALA A 67 -12.26 0.00 -5.32
CA ALA A 67 -10.99 -0.32 -5.96
C ALA A 67 -11.12 -1.50 -6.94
N LEU A 68 -11.80 -2.58 -6.53
CA LEU A 68 -12.09 -3.73 -7.40
C LEU A 68 -12.90 -3.33 -8.65
N LEU A 69 -13.92 -2.51 -8.47
CA LEU A 69 -14.79 -2.08 -9.59
C LEU A 69 -14.04 -1.24 -10.60
N VAL A 70 -13.13 -0.37 -10.13
CA VAL A 70 -12.41 0.56 -11.00
C VAL A 70 -11.11 -0.02 -11.56
N LEU A 71 -10.58 -1.10 -10.98
CA LEU A 71 -9.34 -1.73 -11.44
C LEU A 71 -9.40 -2.12 -12.92
N LEU A 72 -10.55 -2.64 -13.36
CA LEU A 72 -10.77 -3.04 -14.75
C LEU A 72 -10.98 -1.85 -15.69
N ALA A 73 -11.52 -0.74 -15.20
CA ALA A 73 -11.82 0.45 -15.99
C ALA A 73 -10.68 1.50 -16.00
N GLY A 74 -9.83 1.50 -14.98
CA GLY A 74 -8.82 2.55 -14.74
C GLY A 74 -7.83 2.69 -15.89
N GLY A 75 -7.28 1.60 -16.40
CA GLY A 75 -6.37 1.60 -17.54
C GLY A 75 -7.03 2.18 -18.80
N TYR A 76 -8.25 1.73 -19.14
CA TYR A 76 -9.01 2.23 -20.27
C TYR A 76 -9.28 3.76 -20.17
N ILE A 77 -9.59 4.26 -18.97
CA ILE A 77 -9.83 5.69 -18.74
C ILE A 77 -8.53 6.47 -19.00
N ILE A 78 -7.38 5.98 -18.52
CA ILE A 78 -6.07 6.65 -18.71
C ILE A 78 -5.70 6.68 -20.19
N ASP A 79 -5.92 5.58 -20.93
CA ASP A 79 -5.62 5.49 -22.36
C ASP A 79 -6.49 6.45 -23.19
N ARG A 80 -7.78 6.53 -22.84
CA ARG A 80 -8.73 7.36 -23.58
C ARG A 80 -8.56 8.85 -23.33
N PHE A 81 -8.31 9.26 -22.07
CA PHE A 81 -8.30 10.67 -21.67
C PHE A 81 -6.89 11.25 -21.49
N GLY A 82 -5.87 10.40 -21.48
CA GLY A 82 -4.47 10.74 -21.28
C GLY A 82 -4.11 10.96 -19.81
N THR A 83 -2.83 10.80 -19.50
CA THR A 83 -2.28 10.79 -18.13
C THR A 83 -2.54 12.09 -17.37
N LYS A 84 -2.38 13.26 -17.99
CA LYS A 84 -2.55 14.56 -17.34
C LYS A 84 -3.98 14.81 -16.84
N LYS A 85 -5.00 14.46 -17.65
CA LYS A 85 -6.40 14.58 -17.25
C LYS A 85 -6.75 13.55 -16.18
N ALA A 86 -6.29 12.31 -16.37
CA ALA A 86 -6.55 11.20 -15.46
C ALA A 86 -6.03 11.52 -14.05
N ILE A 87 -4.75 11.89 -13.88
CA ILE A 87 -4.19 12.24 -12.55
C ILE A 87 -5.01 13.37 -11.90
N THR A 88 -5.33 14.42 -12.65
CA THR A 88 -6.03 15.58 -12.08
C THR A 88 -7.46 15.22 -11.66
N VAL A 89 -8.21 14.50 -12.49
CA VAL A 89 -9.59 14.09 -12.18
C VAL A 89 -9.60 13.13 -10.98
N PHE A 90 -8.71 12.15 -10.94
CA PHE A 90 -8.65 11.21 -9.83
C PHE A 90 -8.20 11.87 -8.53
N ALA A 91 -7.25 12.82 -8.56
CA ALA A 91 -6.89 13.62 -7.40
C ALA A 91 -8.06 14.48 -6.89
N LEU A 92 -8.88 15.06 -7.79
CA LEU A 92 -10.10 15.79 -7.42
C LEU A 92 -11.16 14.87 -6.79
N ILE A 93 -11.32 13.65 -7.31
CA ILE A 93 -12.21 12.64 -6.70
C ILE A 93 -11.72 12.30 -5.28
N CYS A 94 -10.42 12.11 -5.07
CA CYS A 94 -9.85 11.85 -3.75
C CYS A 94 -10.05 13.05 -2.79
N LEU A 95 -9.88 14.28 -3.25
CA LEU A 95 -10.15 15.47 -2.44
C LEU A 95 -11.61 15.56 -2.03
N PHE A 96 -12.54 15.37 -2.98
CA PHE A 96 -13.96 15.39 -2.68
C PHE A 96 -14.36 14.24 -1.74
N ALA A 97 -13.80 13.06 -1.93
CA ALA A 97 -14.00 11.90 -1.06
C ALA A 97 -13.51 12.16 0.39
N ALA A 98 -12.34 12.79 0.54
CA ALA A 98 -11.82 13.19 1.84
C ALA A 98 -12.74 14.21 2.53
N ALA A 99 -13.18 15.24 1.80
CA ALA A 99 -14.10 16.25 2.31
C ALA A 99 -15.46 15.63 2.70
N LEU A 100 -15.99 14.70 1.90
CA LEU A 100 -17.22 13.99 2.18
C LEU A 100 -17.11 13.15 3.45
N THR A 101 -15.98 12.48 3.65
CA THR A 101 -15.70 11.68 4.85
C THR A 101 -15.66 12.56 6.12
N ALA A 102 -15.21 13.82 6.02
CA ALA A 102 -15.13 14.76 7.13
C ALA A 102 -16.42 15.58 7.35
N ALA A 103 -17.37 15.56 6.41
CA ALA A 103 -18.45 16.55 6.38
C ALA A 103 -19.54 16.35 7.43
N THR A 104 -19.89 15.10 7.74
CA THR A 104 -21.04 14.79 8.61
C THR A 104 -20.81 13.56 9.47
N PRO A 105 -21.50 13.44 10.65
CA PRO A 105 -21.38 12.27 11.53
C PRO A 105 -22.17 11.05 11.03
N HIS A 106 -22.86 11.13 9.88
CA HIS A 106 -23.69 10.04 9.37
C HIS A 106 -22.83 8.95 8.74
N PHE A 107 -22.97 7.73 9.25
CA PHE A 107 -22.19 6.58 8.79
C PHE A 107 -22.25 6.38 7.27
N GLU A 108 -23.44 6.49 6.67
CA GLU A 108 -23.66 6.27 5.23
C GLU A 108 -22.89 7.27 4.38
N VAL A 109 -22.73 8.52 4.85
CA VAL A 109 -21.99 9.57 4.14
C VAL A 109 -20.49 9.31 4.24
N ILE A 110 -20.00 8.94 5.43
CA ILE A 110 -18.61 8.55 5.64
C ILE A 110 -18.29 7.31 4.79
N LEU A 111 -19.18 6.32 4.75
CA LEU A 111 -19.07 5.12 3.91
C LEU A 111 -18.99 5.48 2.42
N ALA A 112 -19.87 6.37 1.95
CA ALA A 112 -19.86 6.85 0.57
C ALA A 112 -18.56 7.61 0.26
N GLY A 113 -18.03 8.42 1.20
CA GLY A 113 -16.74 9.07 1.09
C GLY A 113 -15.60 8.07 0.92
N ARG A 114 -15.58 7.00 1.72
CA ARG A 114 -14.57 5.93 1.62
C ARG A 114 -14.69 5.15 0.30
N PHE A 115 -15.91 4.85 -0.14
CA PHE A 115 -16.15 4.23 -1.44
C PHE A 115 -15.65 5.10 -2.59
N LEU A 116 -15.99 6.39 -2.57
CA LEU A 116 -15.54 7.34 -3.58
C LEU A 116 -14.01 7.49 -3.58
N LEU A 117 -13.37 7.43 -2.41
CA LEU A 117 -11.91 7.43 -2.31
C LEU A 117 -11.30 6.25 -3.08
N GLY A 118 -11.86 5.05 -2.96
CA GLY A 118 -11.41 3.88 -3.71
C GLY A 118 -11.52 4.06 -5.23
N LEU A 119 -12.61 4.70 -5.71
CA LEU A 119 -12.78 5.02 -7.13
C LEU A 119 -11.75 6.03 -7.66
N GLY A 120 -11.20 6.90 -6.80
CA GLY A 120 -10.17 7.88 -7.17
C GLY A 120 -8.75 7.39 -6.98
N ALA A 121 -8.47 6.78 -5.84
CA ALA A 121 -7.13 6.45 -5.38
C ALA A 121 -6.42 5.39 -6.23
N GLU A 122 -7.09 4.29 -6.54
CA GLU A 122 -6.48 3.20 -7.31
C GLU A 122 -6.14 3.61 -8.76
N PRO A 123 -7.04 4.26 -9.52
CA PRO A 123 -6.67 4.76 -10.84
C PRO A 123 -5.61 5.87 -10.79
N LEU A 124 -5.54 6.65 -9.71
CA LEU A 124 -4.48 7.64 -9.51
C LEU A 124 -3.11 6.97 -9.42
N ILE A 125 -3.01 5.82 -8.71
CA ILE A 125 -1.78 5.02 -8.63
C ILE A 125 -1.36 4.53 -10.02
N VAL A 126 -2.32 3.99 -10.80
CA VAL A 126 -2.05 3.52 -12.17
C VAL A 126 -1.63 4.67 -13.07
N ALA A 127 -2.28 5.83 -12.98
CA ALA A 127 -1.91 7.01 -13.76
C ALA A 127 -0.51 7.52 -13.40
N ALA A 128 -0.16 7.56 -12.11
CA ALA A 128 1.15 7.94 -11.63
C ALA A 128 2.26 7.02 -12.17
N THR A 129 2.07 5.71 -12.11
CA THR A 129 3.02 4.73 -12.65
C THR A 129 3.18 4.87 -14.17
N THR A 130 2.07 5.11 -14.89
CA THR A 130 2.08 5.34 -16.34
C THR A 130 2.87 6.61 -16.69
N VAL A 131 2.72 7.70 -15.93
CA VAL A 131 3.51 8.93 -16.13
C VAL A 131 4.99 8.67 -15.93
N LEU A 132 5.37 7.99 -14.85
CA LEU A 132 6.77 7.68 -14.59
C LEU A 132 7.37 6.81 -15.70
N ALA A 133 6.65 5.79 -16.15
CA ALA A 133 7.06 4.96 -17.27
C ALA A 133 7.27 5.77 -18.56
N LYS A 134 6.36 6.73 -18.83
CA LYS A 134 6.44 7.61 -20.02
C LYS A 134 7.65 8.57 -19.97
N TRP A 135 7.89 9.22 -18.81
CA TRP A 135 8.90 10.27 -18.69
C TRP A 135 10.31 9.76 -18.41
N PHE A 136 10.45 8.56 -17.82
CA PHE A 136 11.73 7.95 -17.46
C PHE A 136 12.13 6.75 -18.34
N LYS A 137 11.40 6.51 -19.44
CA LYS A 137 11.71 5.40 -20.36
C LYS A 137 13.18 5.44 -20.82
N GLY A 138 13.89 4.34 -20.56
CA GLY A 138 15.30 4.18 -20.91
C GLY A 138 16.31 4.92 -20.05
N LYS A 139 15.89 5.61 -18.98
CA LYS A 139 16.78 6.29 -18.02
C LYS A 139 16.17 6.34 -16.63
N GLU A 140 16.87 5.80 -15.65
CA GLU A 140 16.60 5.94 -14.22
C GLU A 140 15.16 5.56 -13.77
N LEU A 141 14.47 4.73 -14.57
CA LEU A 141 13.06 4.38 -14.33
C LEU A 141 12.85 3.72 -12.97
N SER A 142 13.65 2.71 -12.64
CA SER A 142 13.57 1.99 -11.36
C SER A 142 13.81 2.92 -10.17
N PHE A 143 14.75 3.86 -10.33
CA PHE A 143 15.03 4.86 -9.28
C PHE A 143 13.85 5.83 -9.08
N ALA A 144 13.22 6.29 -10.16
CA ALA A 144 12.04 7.14 -10.11
C ALA A 144 10.85 6.43 -9.43
N PHE A 145 10.61 5.16 -9.76
CA PHE A 145 9.61 4.33 -9.07
C PHE A 145 9.93 4.17 -7.58
N GLY A 146 11.21 3.94 -7.25
CA GLY A 146 11.66 3.82 -5.86
C GLY A 146 11.38 5.08 -5.04
N ILE A 147 11.73 6.26 -5.58
CA ILE A 147 11.44 7.56 -4.93
C ILE A 147 9.93 7.76 -4.77
N ASN A 148 9.15 7.52 -5.83
CA ASN A 148 7.69 7.67 -5.78
C ASN A 148 7.08 6.78 -4.69
N LEU A 149 7.50 5.53 -4.59
CA LEU A 149 7.04 4.62 -3.55
C LEU A 149 7.46 5.09 -2.15
N SER A 150 8.68 5.57 -1.99
CA SER A 150 9.17 6.11 -0.70
C SER A 150 8.36 7.32 -0.25
N VAL A 151 8.06 8.25 -1.17
CA VAL A 151 7.23 9.43 -0.88
C VAL A 151 5.77 9.02 -0.58
N SER A 152 5.25 8.00 -1.26
CA SER A 152 3.93 7.42 -0.94
C SER A 152 3.89 6.84 0.48
N ARG A 153 4.92 6.07 0.86
CA ARG A 153 5.06 5.52 2.23
C ARG A 153 5.22 6.61 3.29
N LEU A 154 5.89 7.71 2.93
CA LEU A 154 5.99 8.88 3.80
C LEU A 154 4.61 9.52 4.02
N GLY A 155 3.72 9.52 3.02
CA GLY A 155 2.32 9.92 3.16
C GLY A 155 1.59 9.10 4.22
N SER A 156 1.69 7.77 4.13
CA SER A 156 1.15 6.84 5.13
C SER A 156 1.70 7.08 6.54
N ALA A 157 3.03 7.19 6.65
CA ALA A 157 3.69 7.45 7.94
C ALA A 157 3.29 8.80 8.53
N SER A 158 3.12 9.82 7.68
CA SER A 158 2.69 11.16 8.10
C SER A 158 1.25 11.18 8.60
N ALA A 159 0.35 10.35 8.05
CA ALA A 159 -1.00 10.19 8.55
C ALA A 159 -1.01 9.61 9.98
N ASP A 160 -0.26 8.53 10.22
CA ASP A 160 -0.10 7.95 11.55
C ASP A 160 0.57 8.95 12.51
N TRP A 161 1.59 9.66 12.07
CA TRP A 161 2.37 10.61 12.87
C TRP A 161 1.64 11.94 13.13
N SER A 162 0.55 12.21 12.41
CA SER A 162 -0.26 13.41 12.64
C SER A 162 -0.86 13.47 14.04
N THR A 163 -1.00 12.32 14.72
CA THR A 163 -1.35 12.23 16.14
C THR A 163 -0.39 12.97 17.07
N SER A 164 0.86 13.18 16.63
CA SER A 164 1.90 13.94 17.36
C SER A 164 1.93 15.40 16.93
N PHE A 165 2.22 15.67 15.65
CA PHE A 165 2.43 17.07 15.19
C PHE A 165 1.13 17.88 15.10
N ALA A 166 -0.02 17.23 15.01
CA ALA A 166 -1.34 17.83 14.95
C ALA A 166 -2.23 17.39 16.14
N SER A 167 -1.63 17.02 17.28
CA SER A 167 -2.34 16.49 18.45
C SER A 167 -3.53 17.35 18.91
N PRO A 168 -3.51 18.71 18.83
CA PRO A 168 -4.68 19.51 19.22
C PRO A 168 -5.93 19.27 18.36
N LEU A 169 -5.80 18.75 17.13
CA LEU A 169 -6.93 18.44 16.27
C LEU A 169 -7.65 17.15 16.69
N TYR A 170 -7.01 16.30 17.49
CA TYR A 170 -7.57 15.01 17.93
C TYR A 170 -8.48 15.11 19.15
N THR A 171 -9.10 16.27 19.38
CA THR A 171 -10.17 16.46 20.35
C THR A 171 -11.56 16.20 19.76
N ASN A 172 -11.67 16.32 18.44
CA ASN A 172 -12.90 16.08 17.69
C ASN A 172 -12.59 15.15 16.51
N TRP A 173 -13.48 14.21 16.20
CA TRP A 173 -13.29 13.25 15.12
C TRP A 173 -13.15 13.90 13.72
N GLN A 174 -13.77 15.07 13.50
CA GLN A 174 -13.76 15.74 12.20
C GLN A 174 -12.44 16.43 11.88
N ASP A 175 -11.79 17.04 12.87
CA ASP A 175 -10.65 17.93 12.64
C ASP A 175 -9.45 17.22 11.99
N PRO A 176 -9.05 16.00 12.40
CA PRO A 176 -8.01 15.23 11.70
C PRO A 176 -8.42 14.85 10.27
N LEU A 177 -9.71 14.61 10.00
CA LEU A 177 -10.20 14.30 8.67
C LEU A 177 -10.23 15.55 7.77
N TRP A 178 -10.50 16.75 8.34
CA TRP A 178 -10.31 18.02 7.63
C TRP A 178 -8.83 18.30 7.36
N LEU A 179 -7.92 17.95 8.27
CA LEU A 179 -6.48 17.99 7.99
C LEU A 179 -6.13 17.09 6.79
N ALA A 180 -6.66 15.87 6.74
CA ALA A 180 -6.47 14.96 5.61
C ALA A 180 -7.03 15.56 4.31
N THR A 181 -8.17 16.24 4.37
CA THR A 181 -8.72 16.99 3.23
C THR A 181 -7.78 18.13 2.81
N GLY A 182 -7.20 18.85 3.75
CA GLY A 182 -6.17 19.85 3.50
C GLY A 182 -4.94 19.26 2.80
N VAL A 183 -4.47 18.10 3.24
CA VAL A 183 -3.36 17.37 2.58
C VAL A 183 -3.74 16.90 1.18
N ALA A 184 -5.00 16.50 0.94
CA ALA A 184 -5.48 16.14 -0.39
C ALA A 184 -5.40 17.31 -1.39
N THR A 185 -5.45 18.57 -0.93
CA THR A 185 -5.24 19.73 -1.81
C THR A 185 -3.83 19.78 -2.39
N ILE A 186 -2.83 19.23 -1.67
CA ILE A 186 -1.46 19.07 -2.17
C ILE A 186 -1.45 18.15 -3.39
N SER A 187 -2.19 17.01 -3.34
CA SER A 187 -2.33 16.10 -4.47
C SER A 187 -2.93 16.79 -5.69
N VAL A 188 -4.00 17.54 -5.51
CA VAL A 188 -4.66 18.26 -6.60
C VAL A 188 -3.74 19.34 -7.17
N THR A 189 -3.09 20.14 -6.32
CA THR A 189 -2.15 21.17 -6.74
C THR A 189 -0.99 20.58 -7.55
N ALA A 190 -0.41 19.50 -7.06
CA ALA A 190 0.66 18.77 -7.73
C ALA A 190 0.19 18.19 -9.08
N ALA A 191 -1.03 17.62 -9.14
CA ALA A 191 -1.63 17.13 -10.38
C ALA A 191 -1.84 18.23 -11.42
N VAL A 192 -2.29 19.41 -11.00
CA VAL A 192 -2.46 20.59 -11.88
C VAL A 192 -1.10 21.11 -12.37
N LEU A 193 -0.09 21.18 -11.50
CA LEU A 193 1.27 21.57 -11.89
C LEU A 193 1.87 20.57 -12.90
N TYR A 194 1.66 19.27 -12.69
CA TYR A 194 2.03 18.26 -13.67
C TYR A 194 1.29 18.46 -15.00
N TRP A 195 -0.03 18.73 -14.98
CA TRP A 195 -0.80 19.01 -16.20
C TRP A 195 -0.23 20.19 -16.98
N VAL A 196 0.08 21.30 -16.28
CA VAL A 196 0.68 22.49 -16.94
C VAL A 196 2.04 22.14 -17.57
N LEU A 197 2.88 21.37 -16.86
CA LEU A 197 4.18 20.94 -17.35
C LEU A 197 4.05 20.05 -18.58
N GLU A 198 3.20 19.02 -18.54
CA GLU A 198 2.99 18.11 -19.66
C GLU A 198 2.39 18.84 -20.86
N ARG A 199 1.42 19.75 -20.65
CA ARG A 199 0.84 20.58 -21.74
C ARG A 199 1.89 21.44 -22.44
N ARG A 200 2.86 21.98 -21.68
CA ARG A 200 3.97 22.76 -22.26
C ARG A 200 4.98 21.88 -23.00
N ALA A 201 5.09 20.62 -22.64
CA ALA A 201 5.98 19.65 -23.27
C ALA A 201 5.38 19.04 -24.54
N GLU A 202 4.05 18.98 -24.65
CA GLU A 202 3.36 18.42 -25.82
C GLU A 202 3.76 19.14 -27.13
N GLY A 203 4.09 18.36 -28.14
CA GLY A 203 4.54 18.89 -29.45
C GLY A 203 5.96 19.45 -29.46
N ARG A 204 6.63 19.54 -28.30
CA ARG A 204 8.00 20.06 -28.19
C ARG A 204 9.02 19.01 -27.81
N ILE A 205 8.58 17.90 -27.23
CA ILE A 205 9.42 16.85 -26.66
C ILE A 205 8.91 15.49 -27.12
N ASN A 206 9.83 14.60 -27.48
CA ASN A 206 9.51 13.22 -27.79
C ASN A 206 9.42 12.40 -26.48
N LEU A 207 8.20 12.12 -26.04
CA LEU A 207 7.92 11.27 -24.88
C LEU A 207 7.82 9.77 -25.23
N GLY A 208 7.99 9.42 -26.52
CA GLY A 208 7.76 8.08 -27.04
C GLY A 208 6.25 7.73 -27.13
N PRO A 209 5.92 6.57 -27.73
CA PRO A 209 4.56 6.07 -27.70
C PRO A 209 4.17 5.76 -26.26
N PRO A 210 2.88 5.95 -25.89
CA PRO A 210 2.39 5.48 -24.58
C PRO A 210 2.71 4.00 -24.44
N PRO A 211 3.01 3.52 -23.21
CA PRO A 211 3.15 2.08 -22.98
C PRO A 211 1.87 1.39 -23.48
N GLU A 212 2.04 0.40 -24.34
CA GLU A 212 0.90 -0.42 -24.77
C GLU A 212 0.36 -1.14 -23.53
N HIS A 213 -0.84 -0.79 -23.13
CA HIS A 213 -1.54 -1.59 -22.15
C HIS A 213 -1.98 -2.87 -22.85
N GLU A 214 -1.37 -3.98 -22.46
CA GLU A 214 -1.79 -5.29 -22.91
C GLU A 214 -3.28 -5.46 -22.61
N LYS A 215 -4.05 -5.81 -23.65
CA LYS A 215 -5.46 -6.13 -23.46
C LYS A 215 -5.55 -7.30 -22.50
N LEU A 216 -6.29 -7.14 -21.42
CA LEU A 216 -6.56 -8.21 -20.47
C LEU A 216 -7.18 -9.37 -21.23
N GLU A 217 -6.42 -10.40 -21.51
CA GLU A 217 -6.94 -11.64 -22.09
C GLU A 217 -7.48 -12.54 -20.98
N PHE A 218 -8.78 -12.47 -20.75
CA PHE A 218 -9.45 -13.36 -19.80
C PHE A 218 -9.45 -14.83 -20.23
N LYS A 219 -9.24 -15.11 -21.53
CA LYS A 219 -9.10 -16.48 -22.03
C LYS A 219 -7.76 -17.08 -21.56
N GLY A 220 -7.88 -18.12 -20.73
CA GLY A 220 -6.72 -18.88 -20.26
C GLY A 220 -6.16 -18.42 -18.90
N LEU A 221 -6.88 -17.59 -18.12
CA LEU A 221 -6.47 -17.22 -16.77
C LEU A 221 -6.20 -18.44 -15.85
N TYR A 222 -6.95 -19.52 -16.04
CA TYR A 222 -6.77 -20.77 -15.30
C TYR A 222 -5.57 -21.61 -15.74
N SER A 223 -4.89 -21.24 -16.83
CA SER A 223 -3.73 -21.99 -17.38
C SER A 223 -2.38 -21.54 -16.83
N PHE A 224 -2.35 -20.70 -15.81
CA PHE A 224 -1.11 -20.36 -15.12
C PHE A 224 -0.60 -21.55 -14.30
N SER A 225 0.73 -21.61 -14.12
CA SER A 225 1.40 -22.67 -13.37
C SER A 225 0.96 -22.71 -11.89
N PRO A 226 1.09 -23.84 -11.21
CA PRO A 226 0.84 -23.92 -9.77
C PRO A 226 1.67 -22.91 -8.96
N SER A 227 2.92 -22.66 -9.34
CA SER A 227 3.79 -21.65 -8.71
C SER A 227 3.18 -20.25 -8.73
N TYR A 228 2.57 -19.84 -9.85
CA TYR A 228 1.87 -18.58 -9.93
C TYR A 228 0.72 -18.48 -8.92
N TRP A 229 -0.11 -19.54 -8.82
CA TRP A 229 -1.24 -19.55 -7.88
C TRP A 229 -0.81 -19.57 -6.41
N TYR A 230 0.34 -20.19 -6.09
CA TYR A 230 0.92 -20.10 -4.73
C TYR A 230 1.38 -18.68 -4.43
N ILE A 231 1.96 -17.97 -5.39
CA ILE A 231 2.33 -16.54 -5.25
C ILE A 231 1.07 -15.69 -5.06
N VAL A 232 0.02 -15.91 -5.85
CA VAL A 232 -1.26 -15.18 -5.70
C VAL A 232 -1.87 -15.43 -4.32
N ALA A 233 -1.93 -16.67 -3.87
CA ALA A 233 -2.46 -17.01 -2.55
C ALA A 233 -1.63 -16.37 -1.43
N LEU A 234 -0.29 -16.41 -1.53
CA LEU A 234 0.59 -15.70 -0.60
C LEU A 234 0.34 -14.20 -0.60
N CYS A 235 0.16 -13.58 -1.78
CA CYS A 235 -0.16 -12.17 -1.92
C CYS A 235 -1.44 -11.82 -1.17
N VAL A 236 -2.51 -12.59 -1.41
CA VAL A 236 -3.80 -12.38 -0.75
C VAL A 236 -3.66 -12.42 0.77
N VAL A 237 -3.10 -13.49 1.32
CA VAL A 237 -3.02 -13.66 2.78
C VAL A 237 -2.07 -12.66 3.43
N PHE A 238 -0.98 -12.31 2.77
CA PHE A 238 -0.02 -11.32 3.26
C PHE A 238 -0.65 -9.92 3.37
N TYR A 239 -1.22 -9.43 2.28
CA TYR A 239 -1.83 -8.10 2.26
C TYR A 239 -3.09 -8.04 3.13
N ALA A 240 -3.89 -9.10 3.14
CA ALA A 240 -5.06 -9.23 4.01
C ALA A 240 -4.73 -9.34 5.50
N THR A 241 -3.47 -9.63 5.86
CA THR A 241 -3.01 -9.63 7.24
C THR A 241 -2.49 -8.26 7.65
N VAL A 242 -1.53 -7.70 6.89
CA VAL A 242 -0.77 -6.51 7.33
C VAL A 242 -1.60 -5.23 7.25
N PHE A 243 -2.37 -5.04 6.18
CA PHE A 243 -3.10 -3.78 6.01
C PHE A 243 -4.31 -3.62 6.93
N PRO A 244 -5.17 -4.64 7.14
CA PRO A 244 -6.21 -4.56 8.15
C PRO A 244 -5.65 -4.40 9.56
N PHE A 245 -4.53 -5.07 9.90
CA PHE A 245 -3.85 -4.83 11.16
C PHE A 245 -3.46 -3.35 11.30
N ARG A 246 -2.82 -2.75 10.28
CA ARG A 246 -2.46 -1.32 10.30
C ARG A 246 -3.67 -0.42 10.51
N THR A 247 -4.81 -0.73 9.88
CA THR A 247 -6.03 0.06 10.05
C THR A 247 -6.44 0.15 11.52
N PHE A 248 -6.40 -0.96 12.25
CA PHE A 248 -6.80 -1.02 13.66
C PHE A 248 -5.65 -0.81 14.65
N ALA A 249 -4.39 -0.70 14.19
CA ALA A 249 -3.21 -0.75 15.06
C ALA A 249 -3.17 0.37 16.10
N ILE A 250 -3.48 1.61 15.72
CA ILE A 250 -3.43 2.76 16.64
C ILE A 250 -4.48 2.60 17.75
N ASP A 251 -5.71 2.27 17.38
CA ASP A 251 -6.77 1.97 18.33
C ASP A 251 -6.40 0.78 19.24
N TYR A 252 -5.89 -0.30 18.66
CA TYR A 252 -5.42 -1.46 19.42
C TYR A 252 -4.33 -1.09 20.45
N PHE A 253 -3.35 -0.29 20.07
CA PHE A 253 -2.28 0.14 20.98
C PHE A 253 -2.81 1.03 22.09
N GLN A 254 -3.82 1.87 21.83
CA GLN A 254 -4.46 2.69 22.83
C GLN A 254 -5.30 1.83 23.79
N GLN A 255 -6.21 1.03 23.25
CA GLN A 255 -7.22 0.33 24.01
C GLN A 255 -6.68 -0.91 24.74
N ALA A 256 -5.80 -1.68 24.08
CA ALA A 256 -5.27 -2.92 24.67
C ALA A 256 -4.00 -2.71 25.49
N HIS A 257 -3.18 -1.72 25.16
CA HIS A 257 -1.90 -1.47 25.83
C HIS A 257 -1.87 -0.16 26.63
N GLY A 258 -2.96 0.61 26.64
CA GLY A 258 -3.05 1.85 27.41
C GLY A 258 -2.11 2.96 26.94
N LEU A 259 -1.65 2.90 25.68
CA LEU A 259 -0.78 3.94 25.14
C LEU A 259 -1.60 5.19 24.81
N ASN A 260 -1.00 6.37 25.01
CA ASN A 260 -1.61 7.58 24.51
C ASN A 260 -1.58 7.58 22.97
N ARG A 261 -2.48 8.34 22.34
CA ARG A 261 -2.64 8.42 20.88
C ARG A 261 -1.35 8.81 20.17
N GLU A 262 -0.58 9.74 20.72
CA GLU A 262 0.69 10.20 20.16
C GLU A 262 1.70 9.04 20.04
N THR A 263 1.89 8.29 21.12
CA THR A 263 2.78 7.12 21.16
C THR A 263 2.28 6.01 20.21
N ALA A 264 0.97 5.74 20.23
CA ALA A 264 0.38 4.72 19.37
C ALA A 264 0.53 5.04 17.89
N GLY A 265 0.28 6.29 17.48
CA GLY A 265 0.46 6.73 16.10
C GLY A 265 1.93 6.74 15.68
N MET A 266 2.84 7.21 16.53
CA MET A 266 4.27 7.16 16.24
C MET A 266 4.76 5.71 16.10
N LEU A 267 4.29 4.80 16.95
CA LEU A 267 4.62 3.37 16.87
C LEU A 267 4.10 2.77 15.56
N SER A 268 2.84 3.05 15.18
CA SER A 268 2.27 2.59 13.89
C SER A 268 3.07 3.11 12.69
N SER A 269 3.51 4.37 12.71
CA SER A 269 4.28 4.99 11.64
C SER A 269 5.64 4.32 11.39
N MET A 270 6.20 3.62 12.39
CA MET A 270 7.49 2.92 12.23
C MET A 270 7.43 1.81 11.18
N LEU A 271 6.25 1.21 10.95
CA LEU A 271 6.07 0.16 9.95
C LEU A 271 6.30 0.68 8.52
N PRO A 272 5.57 1.69 8.00
CA PRO A 272 5.85 2.25 6.69
C PRO A 272 7.22 2.95 6.60
N MET A 273 7.72 3.55 7.69
CA MET A 273 9.06 4.15 7.73
C MET A 273 10.15 3.09 7.56
N ALA A 274 10.05 1.95 8.26
CA ALA A 274 10.96 0.82 8.06
C ALA A 274 10.95 0.34 6.61
N ALA A 275 9.79 0.33 5.95
CA ALA A 275 9.65 -0.12 4.57
C ALA A 275 10.39 0.79 3.58
N ILE A 276 10.49 2.10 3.82
CA ILE A 276 11.23 3.02 2.95
C ILE A 276 12.69 2.59 2.80
N ILE A 277 13.31 2.14 3.88
CA ILE A 277 14.71 1.76 3.92
C ILE A 277 14.89 0.27 3.58
N ALA A 278 14.07 -0.59 4.18
CA ALA A 278 14.24 -2.02 4.11
C ALA A 278 13.89 -2.61 2.73
N THR A 279 12.88 -2.06 2.02
CA THR A 279 12.46 -2.62 0.72
C THR A 279 13.59 -2.62 -0.33
N PRO A 280 14.31 -1.51 -0.60
CA PRO A 280 15.42 -1.55 -1.54
C PRO A 280 16.58 -2.43 -1.08
N LEU A 281 16.86 -2.49 0.22
CA LEU A 281 17.93 -3.34 0.76
C LEU A 281 17.60 -4.83 0.58
N PHE A 282 16.37 -5.23 0.86
CA PHE A 282 15.93 -6.62 0.64
C PHE A 282 15.88 -6.97 -0.84
N GLY A 283 15.43 -6.06 -1.73
CA GLY A 283 15.49 -6.28 -3.17
C GLY A 283 16.92 -6.59 -3.65
N LEU A 284 17.88 -5.75 -3.27
CA LEU A 284 19.29 -5.97 -3.59
C LEU A 284 19.86 -7.26 -3.01
N TRP A 285 19.47 -7.62 -1.79
CA TRP A 285 19.91 -8.84 -1.15
C TRP A 285 19.39 -10.08 -1.86
N VAL A 286 18.09 -10.11 -2.14
CA VAL A 286 17.43 -11.22 -2.86
C VAL A 286 18.00 -11.38 -4.28
N ASP A 287 18.22 -10.28 -5.00
CA ASP A 287 18.80 -10.34 -6.34
C ASP A 287 20.23 -10.89 -6.37
N ARG A 288 20.98 -10.74 -5.25
CA ARG A 288 22.31 -11.33 -5.10
C ARG A 288 22.29 -12.82 -4.76
N VAL A 289 21.35 -13.22 -3.89
CA VAL A 289 21.30 -14.57 -3.30
C VAL A 289 20.45 -15.54 -4.13
N GLY A 290 19.43 -15.03 -4.83
CA GLY A 290 18.36 -15.86 -5.38
C GLY A 290 17.43 -16.37 -4.28
N LYS A 291 17.11 -17.66 -4.28
CA LYS A 291 16.32 -18.36 -3.24
C LYS A 291 15.01 -17.65 -2.87
N ARG A 292 14.30 -17.18 -3.88
CA ARG A 292 13.15 -16.27 -3.74
C ARG A 292 12.02 -16.88 -2.90
N SER A 293 11.69 -18.15 -3.10
CA SER A 293 10.64 -18.79 -2.32
C SER A 293 11.05 -18.98 -0.86
N LEU A 294 12.35 -19.21 -0.59
CA LEU A 294 12.88 -19.30 0.78
C LEU A 294 12.77 -17.96 1.52
N PHE A 295 13.03 -16.83 0.86
CA PHE A 295 12.84 -15.52 1.46
C PHE A 295 11.37 -15.23 1.78
N MET A 296 10.43 -15.63 0.90
CA MET A 296 8.99 -15.54 1.17
C MET A 296 8.58 -16.40 2.35
N ALA A 297 9.12 -17.63 2.44
CA ALA A 297 8.88 -18.51 3.57
C ALA A 297 9.46 -17.97 4.88
N ALA A 298 10.68 -17.42 4.86
CA ALA A 298 11.29 -16.79 6.02
C ALA A 298 10.49 -15.58 6.52
N GLY A 299 10.03 -14.72 5.62
CA GLY A 299 9.15 -13.58 5.97
C GLY A 299 7.83 -14.05 6.59
N SER A 300 7.18 -15.06 6.00
CA SER A 300 5.93 -15.63 6.54
C SER A 300 6.15 -16.30 7.91
N LEU A 301 7.27 -16.98 8.11
CA LEU A 301 7.65 -17.61 9.38
C LEU A 301 7.85 -16.56 10.48
N VAL A 302 8.54 -15.47 10.19
CA VAL A 302 8.74 -14.35 11.13
C VAL A 302 7.42 -13.70 11.49
N MET A 303 6.54 -13.48 10.50
CA MET A 303 5.25 -12.83 10.71
C MET A 303 4.33 -13.61 11.66
N LEU A 304 4.41 -14.95 11.63
CA LEU A 304 3.50 -15.83 12.36
C LEU A 304 3.45 -15.55 13.87
N PRO A 305 4.57 -15.45 14.62
CA PRO A 305 4.51 -15.21 16.04
C PRO A 305 4.22 -13.75 16.41
N LEU A 306 4.38 -12.78 15.51
CA LEU A 306 4.37 -11.36 15.86
C LEU A 306 3.04 -10.92 16.47
N PHE A 307 1.91 -11.39 15.93
CA PHE A 307 0.58 -11.03 16.45
C PHE A 307 0.30 -11.65 17.82
N LEU A 308 0.85 -12.84 18.11
CA LEU A 308 0.77 -13.46 19.42
C LEU A 308 1.74 -12.80 20.41
N MET A 309 2.92 -12.40 19.93
CA MET A 309 3.89 -11.68 20.76
C MET A 309 3.33 -10.34 21.25
N VAL A 310 2.66 -9.56 20.38
CA VAL A 310 2.07 -8.30 20.78
C VAL A 310 0.92 -8.47 21.77
N THR A 311 0.25 -9.63 21.74
CA THR A 311 -0.91 -9.93 22.60
C THR A 311 -0.50 -10.48 23.96
N TYR A 312 0.48 -11.39 24.00
CA TYR A 312 0.75 -12.21 25.19
C TYR A 312 2.09 -11.95 25.87
N LEU A 313 3.06 -11.34 25.17
CA LEU A 313 4.34 -11.05 25.81
C LEU A 313 4.23 -9.84 26.75
N PRO A 314 4.98 -9.88 27.86
CA PRO A 314 5.10 -8.73 28.75
C PRO A 314 5.54 -7.48 27.97
N PRO A 315 5.06 -6.29 28.32
CA PRO A 315 5.40 -5.06 27.59
C PRO A 315 6.88 -4.71 27.61
N GLY A 316 7.63 -5.19 28.59
CA GLY A 316 9.05 -4.90 28.76
C GLY A 316 9.32 -3.45 29.19
N PRO A 317 10.59 -3.02 29.19
CA PRO A 317 10.96 -1.66 29.55
C PRO A 317 10.46 -0.64 28.51
N LEU A 318 10.20 0.59 28.97
CA LEU A 318 9.87 1.69 28.07
C LEU A 318 11.13 2.17 27.33
N VAL A 319 11.02 2.33 26.03
CA VAL A 319 12.09 2.87 25.18
C VAL A 319 11.59 4.10 24.42
N SER A 320 12.47 5.08 24.22
CA SER A 320 12.12 6.27 23.44
C SER A 320 11.95 5.91 21.96
N LEU A 321 10.87 6.35 21.35
CA LEU A 321 10.62 6.18 19.91
C LEU A 321 11.46 7.14 19.05
N VAL A 322 11.95 8.23 19.67
CA VAL A 322 12.86 9.19 19.03
C VAL A 322 14.18 9.19 19.82
N PRO A 323 15.18 8.39 19.41
CA PRO A 323 16.46 8.37 20.08
C PRO A 323 17.09 9.77 20.13
N PHE A 324 17.70 10.13 21.27
CA PHE A 324 18.42 11.39 21.49
C PHE A 324 17.60 12.68 21.61
N MET A 325 16.27 12.68 21.32
CA MET A 325 15.47 13.90 21.34
C MET A 325 14.42 13.94 22.47
N GLY A 326 14.32 12.88 23.29
CA GLY A 326 13.32 12.83 24.38
C GLY A 326 11.91 12.91 23.79
N GLY A 327 11.40 11.83 23.27
CA GLY A 327 10.07 11.72 22.66
C GLY A 327 9.15 10.75 23.41
N PRO A 328 7.99 10.43 22.81
CA PRO A 328 7.10 9.42 23.33
C PRO A 328 7.83 8.10 23.61
N GLN A 329 7.42 7.42 24.67
CA GLN A 329 8.02 6.15 25.08
C GLN A 329 7.00 5.02 24.87
N ALA A 330 7.46 3.93 24.31
CA ALA A 330 6.65 2.73 24.11
C ALA A 330 7.32 1.50 24.71
N PRO A 331 6.55 0.46 25.07
CA PRO A 331 7.09 -0.82 25.49
C PRO A 331 8.00 -1.44 24.43
N LEU A 332 9.16 -1.92 24.85
CA LEU A 332 10.17 -2.52 23.96
C LEU A 332 9.59 -3.66 23.12
N THR A 333 8.73 -4.48 23.69
CA THR A 333 8.06 -5.58 22.98
C THR A 333 7.30 -5.08 21.75
N LEU A 334 6.51 -4.01 21.91
CA LEU A 334 5.75 -3.43 20.79
C LEU A 334 6.67 -2.85 19.72
N VAL A 335 7.72 -2.14 20.13
CA VAL A 335 8.71 -1.57 19.21
C VAL A 335 9.38 -2.66 18.38
N VAL A 336 9.83 -3.73 19.02
CA VAL A 336 10.47 -4.87 18.34
C VAL A 336 9.50 -5.54 17.38
N VAL A 337 8.26 -5.80 17.81
CA VAL A 337 7.25 -6.46 16.94
C VAL A 337 6.95 -5.60 15.72
N ILE A 338 6.73 -4.29 15.89
CA ILE A 338 6.41 -3.39 14.77
C ILE A 338 7.59 -3.25 13.80
N LEU A 339 8.82 -3.18 14.30
CA LEU A 339 10.02 -3.15 13.44
C LEU A 339 10.19 -4.46 12.66
N LEU A 340 9.97 -5.61 13.28
CA LEU A 340 10.01 -6.90 12.62
C LEU A 340 8.88 -7.02 11.58
N LEU A 341 7.66 -6.56 11.92
CA LEU A 341 6.55 -6.53 10.99
C LEU A 341 6.85 -5.59 9.80
N GLY A 342 7.48 -4.44 10.03
CA GLY A 342 7.97 -3.54 8.99
C GLY A 342 9.03 -4.20 8.09
N GLY A 343 9.91 -5.01 8.66
CA GLY A 343 10.87 -5.84 7.92
C GLY A 343 10.18 -6.84 7.01
N VAL A 344 9.22 -7.60 7.53
CA VAL A 344 8.42 -8.56 6.74
C VAL A 344 7.60 -7.85 5.67
N PHE A 345 6.99 -6.71 6.02
CA PHE A 345 6.23 -5.86 5.09
C PHE A 345 7.06 -5.38 3.91
N SER A 346 8.36 -5.27 4.10
CA SER A 346 9.32 -4.89 3.05
C SER A 346 9.82 -6.10 2.27
N LEU A 347 10.16 -7.20 2.96
CA LEU A 347 10.78 -8.38 2.37
C LEU A 347 9.84 -9.11 1.41
N ILE A 348 8.63 -9.45 1.85
CA ILE A 348 7.72 -10.29 1.06
C ILE A 348 7.36 -9.62 -0.28
N PRO A 349 6.89 -8.36 -0.35
CA PRO A 349 6.59 -7.71 -1.62
C PRO A 349 7.81 -7.53 -2.53
N ALA A 350 8.99 -7.22 -1.95
CA ALA A 350 10.22 -7.05 -2.74
C ALA A 350 10.62 -8.32 -3.49
N VAL A 351 10.21 -9.48 -2.99
CA VAL A 351 10.48 -10.78 -3.62
C VAL A 351 9.32 -11.25 -4.49
N MET A 352 8.11 -11.16 -3.95
CA MET A 352 6.91 -11.77 -4.51
C MET A 352 6.52 -11.18 -5.85
N TRP A 353 6.45 -9.83 -5.96
CA TRP A 353 6.05 -9.16 -7.18
C TRP A 353 7.01 -9.43 -8.36
N PRO A 354 8.34 -9.29 -8.20
CA PRO A 354 9.26 -9.64 -9.28
C PRO A 354 9.24 -11.11 -9.66
N SER A 355 8.93 -12.02 -8.72
CA SER A 355 8.91 -13.46 -8.99
C SER A 355 7.89 -13.86 -10.05
N VAL A 356 6.78 -13.12 -10.17
CA VAL A 356 5.76 -13.36 -11.22
C VAL A 356 6.36 -13.25 -12.61
N ALA A 357 7.27 -12.29 -12.85
CA ALA A 357 7.91 -12.09 -14.16
C ALA A 357 8.82 -13.26 -14.58
N TYR A 358 9.27 -14.09 -13.65
CA TYR A 358 10.10 -15.26 -13.95
C TYR A 358 9.27 -16.53 -14.19
N ILE A 359 7.99 -16.54 -13.79
CA ILE A 359 7.10 -17.72 -13.86
C ILE A 359 6.13 -17.60 -15.06
N VAL A 360 5.82 -16.39 -15.48
CA VAL A 360 4.78 -16.10 -16.48
C VAL A 360 5.41 -15.56 -17.74
N ASP A 361 4.96 -16.06 -18.90
CA ASP A 361 5.36 -15.53 -20.20
C ASP A 361 5.17 -14.02 -20.30
N ALA A 362 6.13 -13.31 -20.92
CA ALA A 362 6.09 -11.86 -21.07
C ALA A 362 4.79 -11.35 -21.71
N ARG A 363 4.22 -12.11 -22.66
CA ARG A 363 2.94 -11.79 -23.34
C ARG A 363 1.72 -11.80 -22.42
N ARG A 364 1.80 -12.45 -21.26
CA ARG A 364 0.69 -12.65 -20.32
C ARG A 364 0.96 -11.98 -18.96
N LEU A 365 2.07 -11.28 -18.85
CA LEU A 365 2.52 -10.72 -17.58
C LEU A 365 1.57 -9.65 -17.05
N GLY A 366 1.02 -8.80 -17.92
CA GLY A 366 0.03 -7.79 -17.54
C GLY A 366 -1.25 -8.42 -16.98
N SER A 367 -1.77 -9.47 -17.64
CA SER A 367 -2.95 -10.21 -17.16
C SER A 367 -2.68 -10.93 -15.83
N ALA A 368 -1.47 -11.44 -15.63
CA ALA A 368 -1.06 -12.08 -14.37
C ALA A 368 -1.03 -11.05 -13.21
N TYR A 369 -0.41 -9.90 -13.41
CA TYR A 369 -0.39 -8.86 -12.38
C TYR A 369 -1.79 -8.32 -12.08
N ALA A 370 -2.63 -8.11 -13.08
CA ALA A 370 -4.02 -7.66 -12.90
C ALA A 370 -4.83 -8.66 -12.08
N LEU A 371 -4.73 -9.97 -12.39
CA LEU A 371 -5.40 -11.03 -11.64
C LEU A 371 -4.89 -11.13 -10.20
N MET A 372 -3.57 -11.06 -10.01
CA MET A 372 -2.96 -11.05 -8.68
C MET A 372 -3.46 -9.87 -7.84
N THR A 373 -3.50 -8.66 -8.42
CA THR A 373 -4.04 -7.46 -7.76
C THR A 373 -5.52 -7.61 -7.45
N PHE A 374 -6.31 -8.15 -8.38
CA PHE A 374 -7.73 -8.41 -8.16
C PHE A 374 -7.97 -9.35 -6.96
N CYS A 375 -7.26 -10.47 -6.91
CA CYS A 375 -7.35 -11.41 -5.78
C CYS A 375 -6.88 -10.77 -4.46
N GLN A 376 -5.81 -9.97 -4.49
CA GLN A 376 -5.35 -9.20 -3.34
C GLN A 376 -6.43 -8.27 -2.78
N GLN A 377 -7.10 -7.50 -3.64
CA GLN A 377 -8.16 -6.57 -3.25
C GLN A 377 -9.37 -7.28 -2.64
N LEU A 378 -9.70 -8.50 -3.11
CA LEU A 378 -10.76 -9.32 -2.50
C LEU A 378 -10.41 -9.66 -1.03
N GLY A 379 -9.20 -10.13 -0.76
CA GLY A 379 -8.74 -10.39 0.60
C GLY A 379 -8.78 -9.14 1.47
N TRP A 380 -8.35 -8.04 0.91
CA TRP A 380 -8.31 -6.74 1.59
C TRP A 380 -9.70 -6.16 1.86
N ALA A 381 -10.70 -6.49 1.04
CA ALA A 381 -12.10 -6.10 1.26
C ALA A 381 -12.77 -6.93 2.37
N VAL A 382 -12.44 -8.21 2.50
CA VAL A 382 -13.13 -9.12 3.42
C VAL A 382 -12.57 -9.04 4.85
N VAL A 383 -11.25 -9.00 5.01
CA VAL A 383 -10.61 -9.16 6.32
C VAL A 383 -10.93 -8.04 7.31
N PRO A 384 -11.03 -6.75 6.95
CA PRO A 384 -11.44 -5.71 7.90
C PRO A 384 -12.82 -5.95 8.51
N LEU A 385 -13.77 -6.51 7.72
CA LEU A 385 -15.10 -6.89 8.22
C LEU A 385 -15.02 -8.01 9.25
N VAL A 386 -14.22 -9.03 8.96
CA VAL A 386 -14.04 -10.17 9.87
C VAL A 386 -13.41 -9.69 11.17
N VAL A 387 -12.35 -8.91 11.11
CA VAL A 387 -11.64 -8.38 12.28
C VAL A 387 -12.54 -7.46 13.09
N GLY A 388 -13.27 -6.54 12.44
CA GLY A 388 -14.23 -5.69 13.12
C GLY A 388 -15.33 -6.48 13.83
N ALA A 389 -15.88 -7.51 13.15
CA ALA A 389 -16.88 -8.40 13.78
C ALA A 389 -16.30 -9.22 14.94
N LEU A 390 -15.07 -9.71 14.84
CA LEU A 390 -14.41 -10.42 15.95
C LEU A 390 -14.22 -9.50 17.17
N ASN A 391 -13.79 -8.26 16.95
CA ASN A 391 -13.61 -7.30 18.03
C ASN A 391 -14.96 -6.93 18.70
N ASP A 392 -16.01 -6.73 17.92
CA ASP A 392 -17.35 -6.45 18.48
C ASP A 392 -17.93 -7.65 19.25
N LEU A 393 -17.85 -8.87 18.68
CA LEU A 393 -18.34 -10.11 19.30
C LEU A 393 -17.66 -10.43 20.61
N ASN A 394 -16.40 -10.04 20.77
CA ASN A 394 -15.62 -10.26 21.99
C ASN A 394 -15.55 -9.01 22.86
N SER A 395 -16.36 -7.97 22.58
CA SER A 395 -16.40 -6.73 23.37
C SER A 395 -15.00 -6.14 23.60
N ALA A 396 -14.18 -6.12 22.54
CA ALA A 396 -12.82 -5.59 22.60
C ALA A 396 -12.84 -4.09 22.96
N GLY A 397 -11.96 -3.68 23.86
CA GLY A 397 -11.88 -2.29 24.32
C GLY A 397 -11.02 -2.15 25.57
N PRO A 398 -10.95 -0.95 26.15
CA PRO A 398 -10.08 -0.67 27.31
C PRO A 398 -10.48 -1.47 28.57
N GLU A 399 -11.76 -1.81 28.72
CA GLU A 399 -12.25 -2.64 29.81
C GLU A 399 -12.04 -4.13 29.57
N ASN A 400 -11.86 -4.54 28.31
CA ASN A 400 -11.60 -5.92 27.92
C ASN A 400 -10.51 -6.00 26.84
N PRO A 401 -9.24 -5.78 27.20
CA PRO A 401 -8.11 -5.91 26.26
C PRO A 401 -7.96 -7.30 25.63
N GLU A 402 -8.36 -8.36 26.36
CA GLU A 402 -8.33 -9.73 25.86
C GLU A 402 -9.31 -9.97 24.69
N GLY A 403 -10.31 -9.11 24.54
CA GLY A 403 -11.28 -9.13 23.44
C GLY A 403 -10.63 -8.97 22.06
N TYR A 404 -9.41 -8.45 21.97
CA TYR A 404 -8.63 -8.39 20.71
C TYR A 404 -7.92 -9.71 20.37
N ALA A 405 -7.75 -10.62 21.31
CA ALA A 405 -7.02 -11.86 21.09
C ALA A 405 -7.57 -12.70 19.91
N PRO A 406 -8.89 -12.85 19.70
CA PRO A 406 -9.42 -13.57 18.54
C PRO A 406 -8.97 -12.98 17.20
N SER A 407 -8.89 -11.67 17.09
CA SER A 407 -8.39 -10.98 15.89
C SER A 407 -6.89 -11.24 15.67
N MET A 408 -6.09 -11.27 16.73
CA MET A 408 -4.66 -11.59 16.65
C MET A 408 -4.42 -13.06 16.26
N TRP A 409 -5.23 -13.97 16.77
CA TRP A 409 -5.24 -15.37 16.33
C TRP A 409 -5.66 -15.51 14.87
N PHE A 410 -6.63 -14.74 14.42
CA PHE A 410 -7.05 -14.73 13.02
C PHE A 410 -5.91 -14.25 12.09
N TYR A 411 -5.19 -13.17 12.44
CA TYR A 411 -4.00 -12.74 11.71
C TYR A 411 -2.89 -13.80 11.72
N THR A 412 -2.70 -14.46 12.86
CA THR A 412 -1.73 -15.58 12.96
C THR A 412 -2.12 -16.77 12.07
N ALA A 413 -3.41 -17.09 11.98
CA ALA A 413 -3.91 -18.11 11.07
C ALA A 413 -3.65 -17.75 9.59
N LEU A 414 -3.90 -16.49 9.20
CA LEU A 414 -3.55 -16.01 7.85
C LEU A 414 -2.04 -16.09 7.60
N ALA A 415 -1.21 -15.68 8.56
CA ALA A 415 0.24 -15.80 8.44
C ALA A 415 0.69 -17.27 8.28
N SER A 416 0.03 -18.19 8.97
CA SER A 416 0.28 -19.64 8.84
C SER A 416 -0.06 -20.15 7.44
N LEU A 417 -1.15 -19.67 6.84
CA LEU A 417 -1.46 -19.95 5.43
C LEU A 417 -0.40 -19.38 4.50
N GLY A 418 0.12 -18.19 4.80
CA GLY A 418 1.24 -17.59 4.04
C GLY A 418 2.48 -18.48 4.05
N LEU A 419 2.84 -19.02 5.22
CA LEU A 419 3.94 -19.98 5.37
C LEU A 419 3.68 -21.28 4.58
N PHE A 420 2.45 -21.80 4.63
CA PHE A 420 2.05 -22.98 3.87
C PHE A 420 2.19 -22.75 2.35
N PHE A 421 1.71 -21.63 1.81
CA PHE A 421 1.82 -21.33 0.38
C PHE A 421 3.27 -21.08 -0.03
N SER A 422 4.07 -20.41 0.79
CA SER A 422 5.51 -20.22 0.54
C SER A 422 6.26 -21.57 0.52
N TRP A 423 5.91 -22.49 1.41
CA TRP A 423 6.47 -23.83 1.42
C TRP A 423 6.07 -24.63 0.19
N LYS A 424 4.79 -24.56 -0.24
CA LYS A 424 4.33 -25.17 -1.49
C LYS A 424 5.07 -24.62 -2.70
N LEU A 425 5.24 -23.29 -2.77
CA LEU A 425 6.02 -22.63 -3.81
C LEU A 425 7.46 -23.15 -3.83
N TRP A 426 8.13 -23.16 -2.67
CA TRP A 426 9.49 -23.67 -2.56
C TRP A 426 9.62 -25.11 -3.05
N ARG A 427 8.69 -25.99 -2.64
CA ARG A 427 8.68 -27.39 -3.07
C ARG A 427 8.47 -27.54 -4.58
N THR A 428 7.64 -26.71 -5.18
CA THR A 428 7.39 -26.73 -6.64
C THR A 428 8.59 -26.19 -7.41
N GLU A 429 9.21 -25.12 -6.93
CA GLU A 429 10.34 -24.47 -7.60
C GLU A 429 11.68 -25.20 -7.41
N THR A 430 11.78 -26.09 -6.43
CA THR A 430 12.94 -26.99 -6.27
C THR A 430 12.78 -28.33 -6.99
N ALA A 431 11.60 -28.60 -7.58
CA ALA A 431 11.36 -29.78 -8.41
C ALA A 431 12.05 -29.62 -9.78
N PRO A 432 12.27 -30.73 -10.53
CA PRO A 432 12.92 -30.68 -11.83
C PRO A 432 12.22 -29.79 -12.86
N ASP A 433 10.89 -29.63 -12.75
CA ASP A 433 10.07 -28.81 -13.64
C ASP A 433 9.86 -27.38 -13.10
N GLY A 434 10.64 -26.95 -12.11
CA GLY A 434 10.58 -25.59 -11.54
C GLY A 434 11.07 -24.52 -12.52
N HIS A 435 10.58 -23.27 -12.36
CA HIS A 435 10.95 -22.14 -13.21
C HIS A 435 12.31 -21.53 -12.85
N GLY A 436 13.00 -22.07 -11.85
CA GLY A 436 14.32 -21.62 -11.43
C GLY A 436 14.35 -20.44 -10.44
N LEU A 437 13.25 -20.13 -9.75
CA LEU A 437 13.19 -19.03 -8.77
C LEU A 437 14.26 -19.10 -7.68
N GLU A 438 14.73 -20.30 -7.36
CA GLU A 438 15.76 -20.51 -6.33
C GLU A 438 17.18 -20.21 -6.82
N THR A 439 17.40 -20.17 -8.14
CA THR A 439 18.73 -20.03 -8.76
C THR A 439 18.93 -18.72 -9.50
N ILE A 440 17.84 -17.98 -9.78
CA ILE A 440 17.91 -16.71 -10.52
C ILE A 440 18.52 -15.62 -9.63
N THR A 441 19.68 -15.14 -10.05
CA THR A 441 20.44 -14.05 -9.41
C THR A 441 20.74 -12.95 -10.42
N SER A 442 21.14 -11.76 -9.97
CA SER A 442 21.56 -10.66 -10.82
C SER A 442 22.79 -11.00 -11.69
N ARG A 443 23.51 -12.10 -11.40
CA ARG A 443 24.68 -12.53 -12.17
C ARG A 443 24.31 -13.44 -13.36
N ASN A 444 23.22 -14.21 -13.23
CA ASN A 444 22.78 -15.16 -14.26
C ASN A 444 21.46 -14.82 -14.93
N SER A 445 20.85 -13.68 -14.59
CA SER A 445 19.65 -13.16 -15.26
C SER A 445 19.95 -12.25 -16.44
N ALA A 446 21.22 -12.02 -16.78
CA ALA A 446 21.66 -11.17 -17.89
C ALA A 446 21.91 -11.96 -19.20
N ASP A 447 21.77 -13.28 -19.17
CA ASP A 447 21.79 -14.18 -20.30
C ASP A 447 20.35 -14.59 -20.68
#